data_7c47316e85cb0856da96dd745350128b
#
_entry.id   7c47316e85cb0856da96dd745350128b
#
_cell.length_a   1.000
_cell.length_b   1.000
_cell.length_c   1.000
_cell.angle_alpha   90.00
_cell.angle_beta   90.00
_cell.angle_gamma   90.00
#
_symmetry.space_group_name_H-M   'P 1'
#
loop_
_entity.id
_entity.type
_entity.pdbx_description
1 polymer ?
#
loop_
_entity_poly.entity_id
_entity_poly.type
_entity_poly.pdbx_seq_one_letter_code
_entity_poly.pdbx_strand_id
1 'polypeptide(L)'
;KIVDTVDTMAEVKVYPFPYDGLSEFLIGQRSGEISLWCSGTGSGKSTILRELMHHHLEEGRSVGCIMLEESPQETLDDMISLMLNKPVRAIRACRMMNDLRIKMGKKPIHMSIIDDLSDDEYNSARDKLCKTSFYVYDHLGNNAMQNLLARMEYMAVSLKVDVIVLDHITAAAAGLMGMDNKDIEGGGSERIIIDTLMKELRSLAVRT
;
A
#
# COMPACT_ATOMS: atom_id res chain seq x y z
N LYS A 1 21.18 16.29 -31.27
CA LYS A 1 20.85 15.04 -30.54
C LYS A 1 20.18 15.27 -29.18
N ILE A 2 20.59 16.27 -28.41
CA ILE A 2 19.93 16.60 -27.12
C ILE A 2 18.59 17.30 -27.35
N VAL A 3 18.51 18.16 -28.37
CA VAL A 3 17.27 18.89 -28.73
C VAL A 3 16.18 17.95 -29.22
N ASP A 4 16.53 16.93 -30.01
CA ASP A 4 15.59 15.92 -30.51
C ASP A 4 15.00 15.05 -29.39
N THR A 5 15.69 14.95 -28.22
CA THR A 5 15.22 14.20 -27.08
C THR A 5 14.22 14.98 -26.23
N VAL A 6 14.30 16.33 -26.23
CA VAL A 6 13.38 17.20 -25.48
C VAL A 6 12.00 17.25 -26.14
N ASP A 7 11.95 17.24 -27.48
CA ASP A 7 10.68 17.27 -28.22
C ASP A 7 9.90 15.93 -28.19
N THR A 8 10.53 14.85 -27.70
CA THR A 8 9.91 13.52 -27.56
C THR A 8 9.61 13.14 -26.11
N MET A 9 9.76 14.03 -25.14
CA MET A 9 9.37 13.76 -23.76
C MET A 9 7.86 13.55 -23.69
N ALA A 10 7.46 12.35 -23.33
CA ALA A 10 6.06 12.05 -23.04
C ALA A 10 5.53 13.06 -22.01
N GLU A 11 4.31 13.52 -22.21
CA GLU A 11 3.66 14.44 -21.28
C GLU A 11 3.63 13.81 -19.88
N VAL A 12 4.30 14.44 -18.91
CA VAL A 12 4.37 13.94 -17.55
C VAL A 12 2.99 14.05 -16.91
N LYS A 13 2.36 12.92 -16.62
CA LYS A 13 1.09 12.92 -15.89
C LYS A 13 1.32 13.41 -14.45
N VAL A 14 0.46 14.30 -14.00
CA VAL A 14 0.48 14.86 -12.65
C VAL A 14 -0.83 14.51 -11.95
N TYR A 15 -0.73 13.92 -10.79
CA TYR A 15 -1.87 13.54 -9.95
C TYR A 15 -1.89 14.38 -8.68
N PRO A 16 -2.88 15.26 -8.48
CA PRO A 16 -2.98 16.06 -7.26
C PRO A 16 -3.05 15.19 -6.01
N PHE A 17 -2.54 15.70 -4.89
CA PHE A 17 -2.77 15.10 -3.59
C PHE A 17 -4.20 15.40 -3.09
N PRO A 18 -4.78 14.56 -2.21
CA PRO A 18 -6.07 14.87 -1.57
C PRO A 18 -5.99 16.02 -0.56
N TYR A 19 -4.82 16.60 -0.37
CA TYR A 19 -4.53 17.67 0.58
C TYR A 19 -4.19 18.96 -0.17
N ASP A 20 -5.10 19.92 -0.18
CA ASP A 20 -4.96 21.18 -0.94
C ASP A 20 -3.63 21.88 -0.68
N GLY A 21 -3.27 22.09 0.59
CA GLY A 21 -2.02 22.74 0.95
C GLY A 21 -0.78 21.98 0.46
N LEU A 22 -0.82 20.65 0.39
CA LEU A 22 0.29 19.86 -0.15
C LEU A 22 0.36 19.97 -1.68
N SER A 23 -0.78 20.00 -2.34
CA SER A 23 -0.87 20.17 -3.80
C SER A 23 -0.38 21.54 -4.25
N GLU A 24 -0.62 22.59 -3.46
CA GLU A 24 -0.08 23.94 -3.74
C GLU A 24 1.45 23.98 -3.73
N PHE A 25 2.09 23.23 -2.81
CA PHE A 25 3.56 23.23 -2.70
C PHE A 25 4.25 22.27 -3.66
N LEU A 26 3.69 21.07 -3.86
CA LEU A 26 4.32 19.98 -4.60
C LEU A 26 3.73 19.77 -6.00
N ILE A 27 2.65 20.48 -6.34
CA ILE A 27 1.89 20.36 -7.60
C ILE A 27 1.18 19.01 -7.74
N GLY A 28 1.62 17.96 -7.06
CA GLY A 28 1.09 16.60 -7.10
C GLY A 28 2.18 15.55 -7.29
N GLN A 29 1.74 14.31 -7.42
CA GLN A 29 2.60 13.17 -7.76
C GLN A 29 2.76 13.09 -9.28
N ARG A 30 3.99 12.90 -9.76
CA ARG A 30 4.27 12.86 -11.20
C ARG A 30 4.66 11.45 -11.61
N SER A 31 4.27 11.06 -12.84
CA SER A 31 4.75 9.80 -13.42
C SER A 31 6.28 9.80 -13.48
N GLY A 32 6.88 8.64 -13.19
CA GLY A 32 8.33 8.48 -13.13
C GLY A 32 8.98 9.00 -11.85
N GLU A 33 8.23 9.47 -10.85
CA GLU A 33 8.74 9.94 -9.57
C GLU A 33 8.37 8.99 -8.42
N ILE A 34 9.18 9.06 -7.36
CA ILE A 34 8.91 8.37 -6.09
C ILE A 34 8.60 9.41 -5.03
N SER A 35 7.45 9.24 -4.38
CA SER A 35 7.08 10.00 -3.18
C SER A 35 7.41 9.18 -1.94
N LEU A 36 8.28 9.68 -1.07
CA LEU A 36 8.66 9.00 0.16
C LEU A 36 7.99 9.66 1.37
N TRP A 37 7.17 8.89 2.08
CA TRP A 37 6.45 9.31 3.27
C TRP A 37 7.14 8.77 4.52
N CYS A 38 7.78 9.65 5.28
CA CYS A 38 8.55 9.30 6.47
C CYS A 38 7.91 9.86 7.73
N SER A 39 7.78 9.02 8.76
CA SER A 39 7.33 9.44 10.08
C SER A 39 7.69 8.40 11.13
N GLY A 40 7.58 8.73 12.40
CA GLY A 40 7.80 7.80 13.52
C GLY A 40 6.78 6.64 13.51
N THR A 41 7.09 5.59 14.26
CA THR A 41 6.17 4.45 14.46
C THR A 41 4.88 4.94 15.13
N GLY A 42 3.73 4.45 14.65
CA GLY A 42 2.41 4.80 15.21
C GLY A 42 1.90 6.20 14.85
N SER A 43 2.58 6.95 13.98
CA SER A 43 2.18 8.31 13.57
C SER A 43 1.19 8.38 12.41
N GLY A 44 0.67 7.24 11.94
CA GLY A 44 -0.37 7.20 10.90
C GLY A 44 0.14 7.12 9.46
N LYS A 45 1.40 6.70 9.21
CA LYS A 45 1.93 6.52 7.84
C LYS A 45 1.00 5.69 6.96
N SER A 46 0.66 4.48 7.41
CA SER A 46 -0.19 3.57 6.64
C SER A 46 -1.60 4.14 6.45
N THR A 47 -2.10 4.95 7.39
CA THR A 47 -3.39 5.65 7.23
C THR A 47 -3.32 6.66 6.09
N ILE A 48 -2.28 7.50 6.05
CA ILE A 48 -2.08 8.47 4.95
C ILE A 48 -1.93 7.74 3.60
N LEU A 49 -1.19 6.63 3.55
CA LEU A 49 -1.04 5.85 2.32
C LEU A 49 -2.38 5.27 1.84
N ARG A 50 -3.24 4.82 2.77
CA ARG A 50 -4.60 4.36 2.44
C ARG A 50 -5.50 5.49 1.94
N GLU A 51 -5.42 6.68 2.53
CA GLU A 51 -6.14 7.87 2.04
C GLU A 51 -5.68 8.25 0.63
N LEU A 52 -4.37 8.19 0.35
CA LEU A 52 -3.84 8.41 -1.00
C LEU A 52 -4.35 7.35 -1.99
N MET A 53 -4.30 6.07 -1.62
CA MET A 53 -4.83 4.98 -2.47
C MET A 53 -6.32 5.19 -2.75
N HIS A 54 -7.11 5.50 -1.73
CA HIS A 54 -8.56 5.74 -1.86
C HIS A 54 -8.83 6.92 -2.80
N HIS A 55 -8.12 8.03 -2.62
CA HIS A 55 -8.24 9.21 -3.48
C HIS A 55 -7.95 8.87 -4.95
N HIS A 56 -6.86 8.13 -5.22
CA HIS A 56 -6.55 7.72 -6.60
C HIS A 56 -7.64 6.82 -7.20
N LEU A 57 -8.21 5.90 -6.41
CA LEU A 57 -9.30 5.03 -6.87
C LEU A 57 -10.59 5.80 -7.14
N GLU A 58 -10.93 6.80 -6.32
CA GLU A 58 -12.09 7.68 -6.54
C GLU A 58 -11.96 8.52 -7.81
N GLU A 59 -10.72 8.93 -8.14
CA GLU A 59 -10.40 9.62 -9.39
C GLU A 59 -10.31 8.67 -10.60
N GLY A 60 -10.68 7.39 -10.43
CA GLY A 60 -10.69 6.40 -11.51
C GLY A 60 -9.32 5.88 -11.94
N ARG A 61 -8.27 6.13 -11.14
CA ARG A 61 -6.91 5.63 -11.41
C ARG A 61 -6.75 4.20 -10.90
N SER A 62 -5.83 3.48 -11.51
CA SER A 62 -5.45 2.14 -11.08
C SER A 62 -4.37 2.21 -10.00
N VAL A 63 -4.56 1.42 -8.92
CA VAL A 63 -3.65 1.39 -7.76
C VAL A 63 -3.19 -0.02 -7.49
N GLY A 64 -1.88 -0.23 -7.43
CA GLY A 64 -1.25 -1.43 -6.91
C GLY A 64 -0.71 -1.20 -5.51
N CYS A 65 -0.97 -2.09 -4.57
CA CYS A 65 -0.40 -1.97 -3.23
C CYS A 65 0.31 -3.24 -2.78
N ILE A 66 1.40 -3.02 -2.05
CA ILE A 66 2.25 -4.03 -1.45
C ILE A 66 2.41 -3.64 0.02
N MET A 67 1.62 -4.26 0.88
CA MET A 67 1.58 -4.00 2.32
C MET A 67 2.30 -5.16 3.02
N LEU A 68 3.58 -5.00 3.35
CA LEU A 68 4.43 -6.10 3.82
C LEU A 68 4.17 -6.52 5.28
N GLU A 69 3.44 -5.73 6.04
CA GLU A 69 3.09 -6.03 7.44
C GLU A 69 1.65 -6.51 7.61
N GLU A 70 0.86 -6.52 6.54
CA GLU A 70 -0.56 -6.83 6.59
C GLU A 70 -0.94 -7.90 5.58
N SER A 71 -1.94 -8.69 5.91
CA SER A 71 -2.58 -9.59 4.96
C SER A 71 -3.45 -8.80 3.96
N PRO A 72 -3.71 -9.35 2.75
CA PRO A 72 -4.62 -8.73 1.79
C PRO A 72 -6.01 -8.44 2.36
N GLN A 73 -6.50 -9.31 3.27
CA GLN A 73 -7.80 -9.12 3.92
C GLN A 73 -7.79 -7.92 4.88
N GLU A 74 -6.70 -7.71 5.62
CA GLU A 74 -6.55 -6.56 6.51
C GLU A 74 -6.48 -5.27 5.71
N THR A 75 -5.72 -5.25 4.61
CA THR A 75 -5.67 -4.11 3.69
C THR A 75 -7.06 -3.79 3.12
N LEU A 76 -7.81 -4.81 2.71
CA LEU A 76 -9.18 -4.64 2.21
C LEU A 76 -10.10 -4.05 3.28
N ASP A 77 -10.07 -4.60 4.51
CA ASP A 77 -10.90 -4.12 5.62
C ASP A 77 -10.58 -2.67 6.01
N ASP A 78 -9.31 -2.28 5.93
CA ASP A 78 -8.88 -0.92 6.22
C ASP A 78 -9.30 0.07 5.10
N MET A 79 -9.28 -0.35 3.83
CA MET A 79 -9.83 0.45 2.73
C MET A 79 -11.35 0.63 2.86
N ILE A 80 -12.07 -0.44 3.21
CA ILE A 80 -13.52 -0.37 3.49
C ILE A 80 -13.79 0.51 4.72
N SER A 81 -12.90 0.50 5.72
CA SER A 81 -13.00 1.39 6.90
C SER A 81 -12.99 2.87 6.50
N LEU A 82 -12.13 3.26 5.55
CA LEU A 82 -12.12 4.63 5.01
C LEU A 82 -13.42 4.95 4.26
N MET A 83 -13.86 4.04 3.39
CA MET A 83 -15.09 4.25 2.60
C MET A 83 -16.33 4.44 3.46
N LEU A 84 -16.41 3.72 4.59
CA LEU A 84 -17.57 3.75 5.49
C LEU A 84 -17.39 4.71 6.66
N ASN A 85 -16.19 5.24 6.88
CA ASN A 85 -15.83 5.97 8.10
C ASN A 85 -16.16 5.17 9.38
N LYS A 86 -15.87 3.85 9.36
CA LYS A 86 -16.12 2.91 10.44
C LYS A 86 -14.91 2.02 10.69
N PRO A 87 -14.62 1.60 11.92
CA PRO A 87 -13.47 0.75 12.24
C PRO A 87 -13.77 -0.73 11.89
N VAL A 88 -13.92 -1.04 10.61
CA VAL A 88 -14.33 -2.36 10.08
C VAL A 88 -13.46 -3.49 10.61
N ARG A 89 -12.14 -3.32 10.60
CA ARG A 89 -11.18 -4.33 11.10
C ARG A 89 -11.40 -4.65 12.57
N ALA A 90 -11.62 -3.63 13.41
CA ALA A 90 -11.91 -3.83 14.83
C ALA A 90 -13.24 -4.53 15.05
N ILE A 91 -14.29 -4.14 14.31
CA ILE A 91 -15.61 -4.76 14.38
C ILE A 91 -15.53 -6.25 14.01
N ARG A 92 -14.86 -6.58 12.92
CA ARG A 92 -14.70 -7.97 12.46
C ARG A 92 -13.88 -8.82 13.46
N ALA A 93 -12.81 -8.25 14.02
CA ALA A 93 -12.03 -8.92 15.07
C ALA A 93 -12.89 -9.22 16.32
N CYS A 94 -13.73 -8.27 16.74
CA CYS A 94 -14.66 -8.46 17.86
C CYS A 94 -15.71 -9.54 17.56
N ARG A 95 -16.26 -9.58 16.36
CA ARG A 95 -17.22 -10.63 15.93
C ARG A 95 -16.55 -12.00 15.95
N MET A 96 -15.38 -12.13 15.33
CA MET A 96 -14.62 -13.38 15.32
C MET A 96 -14.27 -13.86 16.74
N MET A 97 -13.88 -12.96 17.63
CA MET A 97 -13.63 -13.30 19.03
C MET A 97 -14.89 -13.82 19.73
N ASN A 98 -16.05 -13.22 19.49
CA ASN A 98 -17.32 -13.70 20.05
C ASN A 98 -17.73 -15.06 19.51
N ASP A 99 -17.54 -15.30 18.22
CA ASP A 99 -17.80 -16.62 17.61
C ASP A 99 -16.92 -17.72 18.24
N LEU A 100 -15.63 -17.42 18.45
CA LEU A 100 -14.73 -18.34 19.15
C LEU A 100 -15.18 -18.62 20.60
N ARG A 101 -15.62 -17.59 21.32
CA ARG A 101 -16.14 -17.73 22.69
C ARG A 101 -17.37 -18.63 22.73
N ILE A 102 -18.32 -18.43 21.82
CA ILE A 102 -19.52 -19.27 21.68
C ILE A 102 -19.14 -20.73 21.40
N LYS A 103 -18.21 -20.97 20.45
CA LYS A 103 -17.70 -22.32 20.16
C LYS A 103 -17.03 -22.99 21.38
N MET A 104 -16.46 -22.20 22.28
CA MET A 104 -15.88 -22.68 23.55
C MET A 104 -16.91 -22.81 24.68
N GLY A 105 -18.20 -22.66 24.43
CA GLY A 105 -19.26 -22.70 25.44
C GLY A 105 -19.29 -21.47 26.38
N LYS A 106 -18.62 -20.37 26.01
CA LYS A 106 -18.58 -19.13 26.78
C LYS A 106 -19.60 -18.12 26.23
N LYS A 107 -20.12 -17.26 27.09
CA LYS A 107 -21.02 -16.19 26.68
C LYS A 107 -20.25 -15.16 25.82
N PRO A 108 -20.86 -14.61 24.77
CA PRO A 108 -20.28 -13.51 24.02
C PRO A 108 -20.12 -12.27 24.93
N ILE A 109 -19.14 -11.42 24.59
CA ILE A 109 -18.94 -10.15 25.24
C ILE A 109 -19.74 -9.12 24.44
N HIS A 110 -20.59 -8.35 25.15
CA HIS A 110 -21.28 -7.23 24.50
C HIS A 110 -20.29 -6.10 24.23
N MET A 111 -20.17 -5.72 22.98
CA MET A 111 -19.37 -4.59 22.50
C MET A 111 -20.24 -3.78 21.57
N SER A 112 -20.57 -2.55 21.93
CA SER A 112 -21.45 -1.67 21.14
C SER A 112 -20.95 -1.48 19.69
N ILE A 113 -19.64 -1.51 19.48
CA ILE A 113 -19.02 -1.38 18.17
C ILE A 113 -19.42 -2.50 17.17
N ILE A 114 -19.85 -3.68 17.66
CA ILE A 114 -20.21 -4.81 16.80
C ILE A 114 -21.45 -4.49 15.94
N ASP A 115 -22.36 -3.70 16.47
CA ASP A 115 -23.63 -3.37 15.85
C ASP A 115 -23.50 -2.19 14.87
N ASP A 116 -22.36 -1.52 14.85
CA ASP A 116 -22.13 -0.33 14.00
C ASP A 116 -21.95 -0.65 12.51
N LEU A 117 -21.84 -1.93 12.13
CA LEU A 117 -21.63 -2.35 10.75
C LEU A 117 -22.59 -3.50 10.41
N SER A 118 -23.47 -3.31 9.44
CA SER A 118 -24.25 -4.40 8.87
C SER A 118 -23.47 -5.18 7.80
N ASP A 119 -23.83 -6.45 7.57
CA ASP A 119 -23.21 -7.26 6.53
C ASP A 119 -23.53 -6.72 5.12
N ASP A 120 -24.71 -6.15 4.90
CA ASP A 120 -25.09 -5.52 3.64
C ASP A 120 -24.24 -4.29 3.35
N GLU A 121 -23.99 -3.47 4.36
CA GLU A 121 -23.16 -2.28 4.26
C GLU A 121 -21.70 -2.64 3.92
N TYR A 122 -21.14 -3.64 4.61
CA TYR A 122 -19.81 -4.17 4.31
C TYR A 122 -19.73 -4.74 2.90
N ASN A 123 -20.66 -5.59 2.50
CA ASN A 123 -20.69 -6.23 1.19
C ASN A 123 -20.84 -5.19 0.07
N SER A 124 -21.68 -4.18 0.26
CA SER A 124 -21.84 -3.08 -0.70
C SER A 124 -20.55 -2.28 -0.89
N ALA A 125 -19.84 -1.95 0.19
CA ALA A 125 -18.56 -1.25 0.12
C ALA A 125 -17.48 -2.12 -0.53
N ARG A 126 -17.40 -3.41 -0.16
CA ARG A 126 -16.50 -4.38 -0.79
C ARG A 126 -16.75 -4.48 -2.29
N ASP A 127 -18.01 -4.61 -2.71
CA ASP A 127 -18.37 -4.74 -4.12
C ASP A 127 -18.06 -3.46 -4.92
N LYS A 128 -18.15 -2.29 -4.30
CA LYS A 128 -17.68 -1.03 -4.89
C LYS A 128 -16.16 -1.05 -5.09
N LEU A 129 -15.41 -1.43 -4.06
CA LEU A 129 -13.95 -1.49 -4.13
C LEU A 129 -13.50 -2.52 -5.18
N CYS A 130 -14.14 -3.68 -5.26
CA CYS A 130 -13.85 -4.71 -6.25
C CYS A 130 -14.13 -4.28 -7.72
N LYS A 131 -14.93 -3.23 -7.93
CA LYS A 131 -15.17 -2.65 -9.26
C LYS A 131 -14.11 -1.64 -9.67
N THR A 132 -13.26 -1.22 -8.76
CA THR A 132 -12.13 -0.34 -9.05
C THR A 132 -10.93 -1.15 -9.55
N SER A 133 -9.95 -0.47 -10.15
CA SER A 133 -8.68 -1.08 -10.54
C SER A 133 -7.70 -1.13 -9.37
N PHE A 134 -8.11 -1.79 -8.28
CA PHE A 134 -7.32 -1.97 -7.06
C PHE A 134 -6.66 -3.35 -7.02
N TYR A 135 -5.34 -3.39 -6.99
CA TYR A 135 -4.53 -4.61 -7.00
C TYR A 135 -3.75 -4.74 -5.70
N VAL A 136 -4.01 -5.79 -4.94
CA VAL A 136 -3.31 -6.08 -3.68
C VAL A 136 -2.37 -7.25 -3.90
N TYR A 137 -1.09 -7.05 -3.58
CA TYR A 137 -0.11 -8.13 -3.63
C TYR A 137 -0.15 -8.95 -2.34
N ASP A 138 -0.35 -10.26 -2.49
CA ASP A 138 -0.23 -11.20 -1.39
C ASP A 138 1.22 -11.69 -1.29
N HIS A 139 1.93 -11.24 -0.28
CA HIS A 139 3.35 -11.56 -0.10
C HIS A 139 3.59 -12.93 0.57
N LEU A 140 2.61 -13.53 1.26
CA LEU A 140 2.66 -14.85 1.93
C LEU A 140 4.07 -15.31 2.38
N GLY A 141 4.82 -14.40 3.02
CA GLY A 141 6.13 -14.70 3.58
C GLY A 141 7.31 -14.73 2.58
N ASN A 142 7.10 -14.42 1.30
CA ASN A 142 8.18 -14.38 0.31
C ASN A 142 8.56 -12.93 -0.04
N ASN A 143 9.37 -12.33 0.82
CA ASN A 143 9.79 -10.91 0.73
C ASN A 143 11.12 -10.72 -0.03
N ALA A 144 11.54 -11.67 -0.85
CA ALA A 144 12.76 -11.51 -1.64
C ALA A 144 12.65 -10.28 -2.56
N MET A 145 13.61 -9.35 -2.49
CA MET A 145 13.60 -8.08 -3.26
C MET A 145 13.41 -8.31 -4.75
N GLN A 146 14.05 -9.33 -5.32
CA GLN A 146 13.92 -9.66 -6.73
C GLN A 146 12.46 -9.96 -7.10
N ASN A 147 11.72 -10.68 -6.23
CA ASN A 147 10.32 -10.96 -6.41
C ASN A 147 9.47 -9.68 -6.27
N LEU A 148 9.81 -8.80 -5.32
CA LEU A 148 9.14 -7.52 -5.10
C LEU A 148 9.25 -6.61 -6.33
N LEU A 149 10.47 -6.37 -6.82
CA LEU A 149 10.71 -5.55 -8.01
C LEU A 149 10.04 -6.13 -9.26
N ALA A 150 10.13 -7.45 -9.48
CA ALA A 150 9.47 -8.11 -10.59
C ALA A 150 7.92 -7.97 -10.51
N ARG A 151 7.34 -8.00 -9.30
CA ARG A 151 5.91 -7.78 -9.11
C ARG A 151 5.50 -6.34 -9.36
N MET A 152 6.29 -5.37 -8.89
CA MET A 152 6.06 -3.95 -9.19
C MET A 152 6.17 -3.68 -10.69
N GLU A 153 7.16 -4.25 -11.36
CA GLU A 153 7.30 -4.17 -12.82
C GLU A 153 6.11 -4.79 -13.55
N TYR A 154 5.62 -5.94 -13.10
CA TYR A 154 4.41 -6.56 -13.64
C TYR A 154 3.18 -5.66 -13.45
N MET A 155 3.01 -5.06 -12.26
CA MET A 155 1.93 -4.11 -12.02
C MET A 155 2.02 -2.90 -12.95
N ALA A 156 3.21 -2.32 -13.10
CA ALA A 156 3.40 -1.14 -13.93
C ALA A 156 3.23 -1.43 -15.43
N VAL A 157 3.87 -2.48 -15.94
CA VAL A 157 3.94 -2.76 -17.39
C VAL A 157 2.73 -3.56 -17.88
N SER A 158 2.38 -4.65 -17.17
CA SER A 158 1.35 -5.58 -17.64
C SER A 158 -0.05 -5.16 -17.21
N LEU A 159 -0.22 -4.71 -15.96
CA LEU A 159 -1.51 -4.25 -15.44
C LEU A 159 -1.73 -2.75 -15.70
N LYS A 160 -0.68 -2.02 -16.12
CA LYS A 160 -0.71 -0.56 -16.38
C LYS A 160 -1.24 0.23 -15.19
N VAL A 161 -0.77 -0.12 -14.01
CA VAL A 161 -1.14 0.54 -12.77
C VAL A 161 -0.56 1.97 -12.75
N ASP A 162 -1.38 2.96 -12.46
CA ASP A 162 -0.98 4.37 -12.42
C ASP A 162 -0.13 4.70 -11.19
N VAL A 163 -0.46 4.10 -10.05
CA VAL A 163 0.21 4.35 -8.76
C VAL A 163 0.50 3.03 -8.05
N ILE A 164 1.75 2.84 -7.61
CA ILE A 164 2.15 1.69 -6.80
C ILE A 164 2.55 2.18 -5.42
N VAL A 165 1.95 1.59 -4.38
CA VAL A 165 2.23 1.89 -2.97
C VAL A 165 2.96 0.72 -2.34
N LEU A 166 4.09 1.01 -1.67
CA LEU A 166 4.87 0.05 -0.90
C LEU A 166 4.91 0.48 0.58
N ASP A 167 4.33 -0.28 1.47
CA ASP A 167 4.40 -0.11 2.94
C ASP A 167 5.01 -1.38 3.55
N HIS A 168 6.21 -1.31 4.11
CA HIS A 168 7.17 -0.21 4.10
C HIS A 168 8.56 -0.71 3.65
N ILE A 169 9.40 0.24 3.25
CA ILE A 169 10.71 -0.02 2.64
C ILE A 169 11.69 -0.77 3.57
N THR A 170 11.62 -0.56 4.89
CA THR A 170 12.49 -1.25 5.86
C THR A 170 12.13 -2.73 5.99
N ALA A 171 10.85 -3.12 5.88
CA ALA A 171 10.46 -4.53 5.82
C ALA A 171 10.94 -5.19 4.53
N ALA A 172 10.88 -4.48 3.40
CA ALA A 172 11.45 -4.93 2.14
C ALA A 172 12.98 -5.14 2.26
N ALA A 173 13.69 -4.22 2.90
CA ALA A 173 15.13 -4.32 3.15
C ALA A 173 15.49 -5.46 4.11
N ALA A 174 14.72 -5.67 5.18
CA ALA A 174 14.94 -6.75 6.15
C ALA A 174 14.77 -8.15 5.52
N GLY A 175 13.82 -8.31 4.59
CA GLY A 175 13.66 -9.54 3.83
C GLY A 175 14.87 -9.93 2.99
N LEU A 176 15.72 -8.94 2.62
CA LEU A 176 16.97 -9.16 1.91
C LEU A 176 18.11 -9.61 2.82
N MET A 177 18.16 -9.10 4.05
CA MET A 177 19.21 -9.48 5.01
C MET A 177 19.16 -10.96 5.37
N GLY A 178 17.99 -11.59 5.31
CA GLY A 178 17.80 -13.01 5.66
C GLY A 178 18.30 -14.00 4.63
N MET A 179 18.61 -13.57 3.39
CA MET A 179 18.92 -14.51 2.31
C MET A 179 20.40 -14.72 2.00
N ASP A 180 21.29 -13.75 2.27
CA ASP A 180 22.68 -13.86 1.79
C ASP A 180 23.80 -13.38 2.73
N ASN A 181 23.53 -13.01 3.98
CA ASN A 181 24.57 -12.39 4.80
C ASN A 181 24.85 -13.07 6.14
N LYS A 182 25.65 -14.12 6.11
CA LYS A 182 26.41 -14.58 7.28
C LYS A 182 27.61 -13.67 7.59
N ASP A 183 27.96 -12.72 6.71
CA ASP A 183 29.24 -11.99 6.73
C ASP A 183 29.13 -10.47 6.90
N ILE A 184 27.95 -9.88 7.10
CA ILE A 184 27.84 -8.42 7.27
C ILE A 184 27.38 -8.09 8.71
N GLU A 185 28.31 -8.04 9.62
CA GLU A 185 28.14 -7.46 10.96
C GLU A 185 28.18 -5.92 10.87
N GLY A 186 27.06 -5.27 11.20
CA GLY A 186 27.00 -3.83 11.48
C GLY A 186 25.88 -3.04 10.77
N GLY A 187 25.38 -1.99 11.42
CA GLY A 187 24.32 -1.09 10.90
C GLY A 187 24.63 -0.38 9.56
N GLY A 188 25.78 -0.64 8.93
CA GLY A 188 26.11 -0.19 7.58
C GLY A 188 25.41 -0.98 6.48
N SER A 189 25.00 -2.22 6.73
CA SER A 189 24.38 -3.09 5.73
C SER A 189 22.95 -2.68 5.38
N GLU A 190 22.12 -2.33 6.36
CA GLU A 190 20.73 -1.91 6.13
C GLU A 190 20.65 -0.65 5.26
N ARG A 191 21.49 0.33 5.54
CA ARG A 191 21.57 1.56 4.74
C ARG A 191 21.93 1.28 3.29
N ILE A 192 22.93 0.42 3.05
CA ILE A 192 23.35 0.05 1.69
C ILE A 192 22.22 -0.66 0.94
N ILE A 193 21.48 -1.53 1.63
CA ILE A 193 20.35 -2.25 1.05
C ILE A 193 19.21 -1.27 0.70
N ILE A 194 18.87 -0.35 1.59
CA ILE A 194 17.85 0.69 1.33
C ILE A 194 18.29 1.57 0.16
N ASP A 195 19.55 2.02 0.12
CA ASP A 195 20.07 2.81 -0.98
C ASP A 195 20.00 2.06 -2.32
N THR A 196 20.30 0.76 -2.32
CA THR A 196 20.20 -0.09 -3.52
C THR A 196 18.74 -0.24 -3.95
N LEU A 197 17.85 -0.56 -3.01
CA LEU A 197 16.42 -0.68 -3.28
C LEU A 197 15.84 0.62 -3.85
N MET A 198 16.19 1.77 -3.27
CA MET A 198 15.75 3.08 -3.78
C MET A 198 16.24 3.37 -5.20
N LYS A 199 17.46 2.96 -5.56
CA LYS A 199 17.98 3.09 -6.93
C LYS A 199 17.21 2.22 -7.91
N GLU A 200 16.92 0.98 -7.54
CA GLU A 200 16.13 0.06 -8.37
C GLU A 200 14.68 0.55 -8.55
N LEU A 201 14.04 1.01 -7.47
CA LEU A 201 12.70 1.59 -7.53
C LEU A 201 12.68 2.85 -8.42
N ARG A 202 13.70 3.71 -8.29
CA ARG A 202 13.82 4.90 -9.15
C ARG A 202 13.99 4.51 -10.61
N SER A 203 14.86 3.54 -10.90
CA SER A 203 15.06 3.02 -12.24
C SER A 203 13.76 2.45 -12.81
N LEU A 204 13.01 1.69 -12.02
CA LEU A 204 11.70 1.15 -12.39
C LEU A 204 10.72 2.28 -12.73
N ALA A 205 10.54 3.26 -11.83
CA ALA A 205 9.60 4.36 -12.02
C ALA A 205 9.88 5.20 -13.27
N VAL A 206 11.16 5.37 -13.65
CA VAL A 206 11.52 6.17 -14.85
C VAL A 206 11.29 5.40 -16.15
N ARG A 207 11.40 4.06 -16.15
CA ARG A 207 11.31 3.24 -17.36
C ARG A 207 9.89 2.71 -17.64
N THR A 208 8.97 2.81 -16.69
CA THR A 208 7.57 2.34 -16.80
C THR A 208 6.58 3.48 -16.87
#